data_5cbcf44aac41e386ae25ce890a1a97eb
#
_entry.id   5cbcf44aac41e386ae25ce890a1a97eb
#
_cell.length_a   1.000
_cell.length_b   1.000
_cell.length_c   1.000
_cell.angle_alpha   90.00
_cell.angle_beta   90.00
_cell.angle_gamma   90.00
#
_symmetry.space_group_name_H-M   'P 1'
#
loop_
_entity.id
_entity.type
_entity.pdbx_description
1 polymer ?
#
loop_
_entity_poly.entity_id
_entity_poly.type
_entity_poly.pdbx_seq_one_letter_code
_entity_poly.pdbx_strand_id
1 'polypeptide(L)'
;MFPIVCFFLLPLSLFAFPAKVIKISDGDTITVLSGKEQTKVRLYGIDAPEKKQDYGQKSKQFLASLIAGQVVEVEPKGKDRYKRTLGIIHHKGQDINAQMVLNGYAWAYVKYSRIYVNQEKTARENKRGLWQSSDPTPPWEWRKR
;
A
#
# COMPACT_ATOMS: atom_id res chain seq x y z
N MET A 1 -3.99 9.85 -47.92
CA MET A 1 -4.64 9.60 -46.62
C MET A 1 -3.60 8.95 -45.71
N PHE A 2 -3.11 9.74 -44.73
CA PHE A 2 -2.10 9.23 -43.77
C PHE A 2 -2.85 8.80 -42.50
N PRO A 3 -2.55 7.62 -41.95
CA PRO A 3 -3.16 7.21 -40.68
C PRO A 3 -2.64 8.13 -39.58
N ILE A 4 -3.57 8.76 -38.87
CA ILE A 4 -3.24 9.47 -37.64
C ILE A 4 -2.94 8.40 -36.60
N VAL A 5 -1.64 8.19 -36.37
CA VAL A 5 -1.21 7.37 -35.23
C VAL A 5 -1.40 8.23 -33.97
N CYS A 6 -2.52 8.05 -33.30
CA CYS A 6 -2.69 8.59 -31.97
C CYS A 6 -1.71 7.83 -31.05
N PHE A 7 -0.57 8.46 -30.78
CA PHE A 7 0.25 8.08 -29.65
C PHE A 7 -0.52 8.46 -28.39
N PHE A 8 -1.17 7.48 -27.77
CA PHE A 8 -1.54 7.60 -26.36
C PHE A 8 -0.25 7.60 -25.56
N LEU A 9 0.27 8.80 -25.28
CA LEU A 9 1.24 9.01 -24.23
C LEU A 9 0.50 8.71 -22.91
N LEU A 10 0.62 7.47 -22.46
CA LEU A 10 0.36 7.16 -21.05
C LEU A 10 1.26 8.10 -20.26
N PRO A 11 0.73 8.85 -19.28
CA PRO A 11 1.57 9.63 -18.40
C PRO A 11 2.45 8.64 -17.63
N LEU A 12 3.68 8.44 -18.10
CA LEU A 12 4.72 7.87 -17.27
C LEU A 12 4.83 8.81 -16.08
N SER A 13 4.47 8.31 -14.88
CA SER A 13 4.85 9.00 -13.66
C SER A 13 6.36 9.16 -13.73
N LEU A 14 6.83 10.40 -13.99
CA LEU A 14 8.24 10.75 -14.16
C LEU A 14 9.10 10.39 -12.94
N PHE A 15 8.49 9.94 -11.84
CA PHE A 15 9.11 9.67 -10.55
C PHE A 15 8.96 8.22 -10.08
N ALA A 16 8.22 7.35 -10.79
CA ALA A 16 8.13 5.94 -10.47
C ALA A 16 9.45 5.24 -10.76
N PHE A 17 9.89 4.36 -9.86
CA PHE A 17 11.16 3.65 -10.01
C PHE A 17 11.05 2.19 -9.58
N PRO A 18 11.79 1.28 -10.23
CA PRO A 18 11.86 -0.11 -9.82
C PRO A 18 12.74 -0.26 -8.58
N ALA A 19 12.35 -1.13 -7.66
CA ALA A 19 13.16 -1.45 -6.49
C ALA A 19 12.81 -2.83 -5.94
N LYS A 20 13.79 -3.50 -5.33
CA LYS A 20 13.58 -4.80 -4.71
C LYS A 20 13.09 -4.62 -3.27
N VAL A 21 12.02 -5.31 -2.91
CA VAL A 21 11.54 -5.35 -1.53
C VAL A 21 12.47 -6.25 -0.71
N ILE A 22 13.21 -5.65 0.23
CA ILE A 22 14.18 -6.38 1.07
C ILE A 22 13.70 -6.57 2.51
N LYS A 23 12.66 -5.85 2.93
CA LYS A 23 12.09 -5.97 4.27
C LYS A 23 10.62 -5.57 4.26
N ILE A 24 9.81 -6.34 4.96
CA ILE A 24 8.43 -5.99 5.34
C ILE A 24 8.45 -5.68 6.83
N SER A 25 8.18 -4.43 7.20
CA SER A 25 8.17 -4.02 8.63
C SER A 25 6.82 -4.31 9.28
N ASP A 26 5.74 -3.99 8.59
CA ASP A 26 4.35 -4.27 8.96
C ASP A 26 3.47 -4.23 7.71
N GLY A 27 2.14 -4.20 7.86
CA GLY A 27 1.21 -4.24 6.74
C GLY A 27 1.17 -2.98 5.86
N ASP A 28 1.91 -1.94 6.20
CA ASP A 28 1.93 -0.68 5.43
C ASP A 28 3.31 -0.02 5.33
N THR A 29 4.36 -0.72 5.74
CA THR A 29 5.74 -0.18 5.71
C THR A 29 6.72 -1.24 5.24
N ILE A 30 7.49 -0.89 4.22
CA ILE A 30 8.50 -1.74 3.60
C ILE A 30 9.83 -1.01 3.47
N THR A 31 10.89 -1.76 3.26
CA THR A 31 12.18 -1.23 2.81
C THR A 31 12.48 -1.81 1.44
N VAL A 32 12.85 -0.94 0.52
CA VAL A 32 13.21 -1.30 -0.86
C VAL A 32 14.66 -0.94 -1.14
N LEU A 33 15.27 -1.67 -2.06
CA LEU A 33 16.64 -1.45 -2.53
C LEU A 33 16.60 -1.10 -4.01
N SER A 34 17.12 0.07 -4.35
CA SER A 34 17.34 0.52 -5.73
C SER A 34 18.82 0.80 -5.92
N GLY A 35 19.49 -0.05 -6.70
CA GLY A 35 20.95 -0.02 -6.76
C GLY A 35 21.57 -0.33 -5.38
N LYS A 36 22.26 0.64 -4.79
CA LYS A 36 22.85 0.54 -3.43
C LYS A 36 22.04 1.33 -2.39
N GLU A 37 21.00 2.04 -2.81
CA GLU A 37 20.20 2.89 -1.93
C GLU A 37 19.04 2.11 -1.34
N GLN A 38 18.94 2.13 -0.01
CA GLN A 38 17.79 1.60 0.73
C GLN A 38 16.82 2.74 1.05
N THR A 39 15.55 2.53 0.77
CA THR A 39 14.49 3.50 1.04
C THR A 39 13.38 2.86 1.84
N LYS A 40 13.02 3.48 2.96
CA LYS A 40 11.79 3.13 3.69
C LYS A 40 10.60 3.74 2.97
N VAL A 41 9.61 2.91 2.66
CA VAL A 41 8.37 3.32 2.00
C VAL A 41 7.21 3.04 2.92
N ARG A 42 6.46 4.10 3.24
CA ARG A 42 5.15 4.03 3.88
C ARG A 42 4.10 3.97 2.78
N LEU A 43 3.31 2.92 2.75
CA LEU A 43 2.28 2.75 1.72
C LEU A 43 1.23 3.86 1.86
N TYR A 44 1.10 4.65 0.79
CA TYR A 44 0.24 5.83 0.74
C TYR A 44 -1.24 5.45 0.78
N GLY A 45 -2.01 6.24 1.53
CA GLY A 45 -3.47 6.17 1.52
C GLY A 45 -4.09 5.03 2.32
N ILE A 46 -3.29 4.23 2.98
CA ILE A 46 -3.74 3.11 3.82
C ILE A 46 -3.16 3.19 5.23
N ASP A 47 -3.81 2.52 6.17
CA ASP A 47 -3.30 2.35 7.54
C ASP A 47 -3.57 0.90 7.97
N ALA A 48 -2.51 0.15 8.18
CA ALA A 48 -2.58 -1.24 8.61
C ALA A 48 -2.53 -1.35 10.13
N PRO A 49 -3.11 -2.41 10.72
CA PRO A 49 -2.98 -2.66 12.14
C PRO A 49 -1.52 -2.71 12.58
N GLU A 50 -1.25 -2.16 13.76
CA GLU A 50 0.06 -2.19 14.39
C GLU A 50 0.48 -3.62 14.73
N LYS A 51 1.80 -3.87 14.86
CA LYS A 51 2.33 -5.23 15.08
C LYS A 51 1.68 -5.98 16.24
N LYS A 52 1.37 -5.26 17.32
CA LYS A 52 0.76 -5.83 18.54
C LYS A 52 -0.76 -5.78 18.54
N GLN A 53 -1.34 -5.11 17.57
CA GLN A 53 -2.78 -5.03 17.39
C GLN A 53 -3.30 -6.30 16.73
N ASP A 54 -4.58 -6.63 16.98
CA ASP A 54 -5.26 -7.70 16.23
C ASP A 54 -5.12 -7.47 14.72
N TYR A 55 -4.83 -8.54 13.99
CA TYR A 55 -4.52 -8.52 12.56
C TYR A 55 -3.18 -7.89 12.19
N GLY A 56 -2.39 -7.39 13.13
CA GLY A 56 -1.09 -6.80 12.83
C GLY A 56 -0.16 -7.77 12.11
N GLN A 57 -0.01 -8.98 12.65
CA GLN A 57 0.83 -10.02 12.04
C GLN A 57 0.22 -10.56 10.74
N LYS A 58 -1.09 -10.73 10.68
CA LYS A 58 -1.78 -11.20 9.46
C LYS A 58 -1.63 -10.19 8.31
N SER A 59 -1.74 -8.89 8.59
CA SER A 59 -1.53 -7.83 7.60
C SER A 59 -0.10 -7.82 7.08
N LYS A 60 0.88 -7.94 7.97
CA LYS A 60 2.29 -8.06 7.59
C LYS A 60 2.53 -9.29 6.71
N GLN A 61 2.01 -10.45 7.11
CA GLN A 61 2.16 -11.69 6.35
C GLN A 61 1.48 -11.62 4.98
N PHE A 62 0.31 -10.99 4.89
CA PHE A 62 -0.38 -10.82 3.61
C PHE A 62 0.43 -9.93 2.67
N LEU A 63 0.94 -8.81 3.14
CA LEU A 63 1.81 -7.95 2.33
C LEU A 63 3.06 -8.71 1.88
N ALA A 64 3.69 -9.45 2.79
CA ALA A 64 4.85 -10.28 2.45
C ALA A 64 4.53 -11.32 1.38
N SER A 65 3.36 -11.96 1.45
CA SER A 65 2.93 -12.93 0.44
C SER A 65 2.80 -12.35 -0.97
N LEU A 66 2.52 -11.05 -1.06
CA LEU A 66 2.38 -10.35 -2.32
C LEU A 66 3.72 -9.90 -2.91
N ILE A 67 4.62 -9.37 -2.10
CA ILE A 67 5.78 -8.62 -2.61
C ILE A 67 7.12 -8.92 -1.93
N ALA A 68 7.21 -9.74 -0.90
CA ALA A 68 8.50 -10.01 -0.25
C ALA A 68 9.53 -10.56 -1.24
N GLY A 69 10.70 -9.93 -1.30
CA GLY A 69 11.78 -10.33 -2.20
C GLY A 69 11.54 -10.01 -3.68
N GLN A 70 10.42 -9.38 -4.01
CA GLN A 70 10.06 -9.06 -5.40
C GLN A 70 10.58 -7.69 -5.81
N VAL A 71 10.81 -7.52 -7.12
CA VAL A 71 11.01 -6.20 -7.70
C VAL A 71 9.64 -5.58 -7.96
N VAL A 72 9.42 -4.42 -7.38
CA VAL A 72 8.17 -3.66 -7.50
C VAL A 72 8.46 -2.32 -8.15
N GLU A 73 7.41 -1.62 -8.54
CA GLU A 73 7.51 -0.23 -8.97
C GLU A 73 6.96 0.66 -7.87
N VAL A 74 7.75 1.62 -7.41
CA VAL A 74 7.39 2.59 -6.39
C VAL A 74 6.98 3.89 -7.06
N GLU A 75 5.73 4.29 -6.86
CA GLU A 75 5.21 5.58 -7.28
C GLU A 75 5.23 6.54 -6.09
N PRO A 76 6.18 7.49 -6.03
CA PRO A 76 6.28 8.40 -4.89
C PRO A 76 5.08 9.36 -4.84
N LYS A 77 4.60 9.62 -3.62
CA LYS A 77 3.52 10.57 -3.31
C LYS A 77 3.96 11.67 -2.35
N GLY A 78 5.24 11.74 -2.02
CA GLY A 78 5.79 12.71 -1.09
C GLY A 78 6.56 12.03 0.03
N LYS A 79 6.83 12.78 1.09
CA LYS A 79 7.49 12.28 2.29
C LYS A 79 6.66 12.60 3.51
N ASP A 80 6.71 11.72 4.51
CA ASP A 80 6.09 11.99 5.80
C ASP A 80 7.04 12.78 6.72
N ARG A 81 6.56 13.11 7.93
CA ARG A 81 7.35 13.85 8.91
C ARG A 81 8.57 13.08 9.43
N TYR A 82 8.64 11.77 9.22
CA TYR A 82 9.76 10.90 9.58
C TYR A 82 10.71 10.67 8.41
N LYS A 83 10.59 11.44 7.32
CA LYS A 83 11.38 11.34 6.08
C LYS A 83 11.24 10.00 5.34
N ARG A 84 10.20 9.20 5.63
CA ARG A 84 9.88 8.03 4.82
C ARG A 84 9.25 8.48 3.51
N THR A 85 9.55 7.79 2.44
CA THR A 85 8.86 8.00 1.17
C THR A 85 7.43 7.47 1.30
N LEU A 86 6.44 8.32 1.03
CA LEU A 86 5.06 7.87 0.84
C LEU A 86 4.95 7.35 -0.59
N GLY A 87 4.43 6.15 -0.77
CA GLY A 87 4.39 5.55 -2.09
C GLY A 87 3.22 4.62 -2.34
N ILE A 88 2.82 4.54 -3.61
CA ILE A 88 1.95 3.48 -4.10
C ILE A 88 2.86 2.41 -4.71
N ILE A 89 2.68 1.19 -4.29
CA ILE A 89 3.46 0.05 -4.77
C ILE A 89 2.69 -0.65 -5.88
N HIS A 90 3.32 -0.76 -7.04
CA HIS A 90 2.78 -1.50 -8.18
C HIS A 90 3.60 -2.76 -8.40
N HIS A 91 2.91 -3.87 -8.60
CA HIS A 91 3.53 -5.16 -8.90
C HIS A 91 2.64 -5.95 -9.85
N LYS A 92 3.22 -6.38 -10.98
CA LYS A 92 2.49 -7.12 -12.04
C LYS A 92 1.18 -6.43 -12.46
N GLY A 93 1.24 -5.10 -12.62
CA GLY A 93 0.09 -4.30 -13.03
C GLY A 93 -0.96 -4.05 -11.95
N GLN A 94 -0.70 -4.44 -10.70
CA GLN A 94 -1.63 -4.27 -9.58
C GLN A 94 -1.13 -3.22 -8.60
N ASP A 95 -2.06 -2.40 -8.09
CA ASP A 95 -1.86 -1.52 -6.96
C ASP A 95 -1.91 -2.34 -5.66
N ILE A 96 -0.76 -2.56 -5.05
CA ILE A 96 -0.62 -3.37 -3.83
C ILE A 96 -1.28 -2.69 -2.63
N ASN A 97 -1.23 -1.35 -2.55
CA ASN A 97 -1.92 -0.61 -1.49
C ASN A 97 -3.43 -0.90 -1.56
N ALA A 98 -4.00 -0.87 -2.76
CA ALA A 98 -5.40 -1.23 -2.99
C ALA A 98 -5.70 -2.67 -2.57
N GLN A 99 -4.81 -3.61 -2.87
CA GLN A 99 -4.99 -5.02 -2.52
C GLN A 99 -5.01 -5.24 -1.00
N MET A 100 -4.23 -4.49 -0.25
CA MET A 100 -4.25 -4.54 1.21
C MET A 100 -5.63 -4.16 1.76
N VAL A 101 -6.22 -3.10 1.23
CA VAL A 101 -7.56 -2.63 1.66
C VAL A 101 -8.66 -3.57 1.15
N LEU A 102 -8.61 -3.96 -0.12
CA LEU A 102 -9.62 -4.81 -0.75
C LEU A 102 -9.77 -6.18 -0.07
N ASN A 103 -8.66 -6.73 0.41
CA ASN A 103 -8.65 -8.02 1.09
C ASN A 103 -8.86 -7.92 2.61
N GLY A 104 -9.10 -6.72 3.14
CA GLY A 104 -9.43 -6.50 4.54
C GLY A 104 -8.26 -6.53 5.50
N TYR A 105 -7.05 -6.22 5.03
CA TYR A 105 -5.84 -6.20 5.87
C TYR A 105 -5.33 -4.80 6.19
N ALA A 106 -5.98 -3.77 5.66
CA ALA A 106 -5.70 -2.38 5.99
C ALA A 106 -6.96 -1.54 5.84
N TRP A 107 -6.95 -0.41 6.50
CA TRP A 107 -7.98 0.62 6.40
C TRP A 107 -7.60 1.62 5.30
N ALA A 108 -8.60 2.14 4.59
CA ALA A 108 -8.40 3.37 3.84
C ALA A 108 -8.13 4.50 4.83
N TYR A 109 -7.01 5.20 4.66
CA TYR A 109 -6.63 6.28 5.59
C TYR A 109 -7.20 7.61 5.11
N VAL A 110 -8.50 7.79 5.32
CA VAL A 110 -9.28 8.90 4.76
C VAL A 110 -8.83 10.28 5.24
N LYS A 111 -8.12 10.36 6.36
CA LYS A 111 -7.50 11.60 6.83
C LYS A 111 -6.53 12.19 5.80
N TYR A 112 -5.84 11.32 5.05
CA TYR A 112 -4.82 11.73 4.08
C TYR A 112 -5.25 11.52 2.63
N SER A 113 -6.10 10.54 2.35
CA SER A 113 -6.54 10.25 0.99
C SER A 113 -7.80 9.39 0.97
N ARG A 114 -8.66 9.67 0.00
CA ARG A 114 -9.88 8.90 -0.22
C ARG A 114 -9.80 7.91 -1.38
N ILE A 115 -8.61 7.73 -1.96
CA ILE A 115 -8.46 6.91 -3.18
C ILE A 115 -8.82 5.42 -2.99
N TYR A 116 -8.82 4.92 -1.74
CA TYR A 116 -9.11 3.51 -1.45
C TYR A 116 -10.43 3.28 -0.71
N VAL A 117 -11.33 4.29 -0.64
CA VAL A 117 -12.62 4.13 0.07
C VAL A 117 -13.51 3.08 -0.58
N ASN A 118 -13.46 2.93 -1.90
CA ASN A 118 -14.27 1.92 -2.60
C ASN A 118 -13.78 0.50 -2.32
N GLN A 119 -12.48 0.29 -2.24
CA GLN A 119 -11.88 -0.99 -1.86
C GLN A 119 -12.29 -1.39 -0.43
N GLU A 120 -12.26 -0.43 0.50
CA GLU A 120 -12.69 -0.68 1.87
C GLU A 120 -14.17 -1.04 1.93
N LYS A 121 -15.02 -0.32 1.21
CA LYS A 121 -16.45 -0.62 1.12
C LYS A 121 -16.69 -2.06 0.66
N THR A 122 -16.01 -2.49 -0.39
CA THR A 122 -16.09 -3.87 -0.89
C THR A 122 -15.62 -4.89 0.15
N ALA A 123 -14.50 -4.63 0.83
CA ALA A 123 -14.00 -5.51 1.87
C ALA A 123 -14.97 -5.64 3.05
N ARG A 124 -15.59 -4.54 3.49
CA ARG A 124 -16.60 -4.52 4.55
C ARG A 124 -17.85 -5.31 4.16
N GLU A 125 -18.39 -5.08 2.98
CA GLU A 125 -19.59 -5.75 2.47
C GLU A 125 -19.40 -7.27 2.39
N ASN A 126 -18.17 -7.72 2.06
CA ASN A 126 -17.81 -9.13 1.94
C ASN A 126 -17.21 -9.71 3.22
N LYS A 127 -17.15 -8.95 4.31
CA LYS A 127 -16.61 -9.36 5.62
C LYS A 127 -15.22 -9.99 5.51
N ARG A 128 -14.36 -9.36 4.74
CA ARG A 128 -12.98 -9.84 4.52
C ARG A 128 -12.07 -9.38 5.66
N GLY A 129 -11.17 -10.25 6.07
CA GLY A 129 -10.10 -9.92 7.02
C GLY A 129 -10.61 -9.24 8.30
N LEU A 130 -10.19 -8.01 8.54
CA LEU A 130 -10.62 -7.16 9.65
C LEU A 130 -12.14 -7.09 9.82
N TRP A 131 -12.87 -7.13 8.71
CA TRP A 131 -14.32 -6.92 8.67
C TRP A 131 -15.14 -8.16 9.03
N GLN A 132 -14.46 -9.27 9.38
CA GLN A 132 -15.09 -10.42 10.05
C GLN A 132 -15.51 -10.06 11.48
N SER A 133 -14.79 -9.15 12.11
CA SER A 133 -15.19 -8.55 13.38
C SER A 133 -16.26 -7.49 13.16
N SER A 134 -17.26 -7.43 14.06
CA SER A 134 -18.31 -6.41 14.00
C SER A 134 -17.81 -5.01 14.38
N ASP A 135 -16.71 -4.92 15.13
CA ASP A 135 -16.18 -3.66 15.66
C ASP A 135 -14.65 -3.68 15.73
N PRO A 136 -13.98 -3.72 14.58
CA PRO A 136 -12.51 -3.64 14.55
C PRO A 136 -12.04 -2.25 14.95
N THR A 137 -10.96 -2.19 15.75
CA THR A 137 -10.36 -0.91 16.17
C THR A 137 -9.46 -0.37 15.06
N PRO A 138 -9.69 0.86 14.57
CA PRO A 138 -8.78 1.46 13.61
C PRO A 138 -7.38 1.66 14.19
N PRO A 139 -6.32 1.52 13.37
CA PRO A 139 -4.95 1.68 13.87
C PRO A 139 -4.69 3.04 14.52
N TRP A 140 -5.26 4.12 13.97
CA TRP A 140 -5.11 5.46 14.53
C TRP A 140 -5.77 5.65 15.90
N GLU A 141 -6.80 4.87 16.22
CA GLU A 141 -7.40 4.84 17.56
C GLU A 141 -6.58 3.96 18.50
N TRP A 142 -6.12 2.82 18.01
CA TRP A 142 -5.30 1.91 18.81
C TRP A 142 -3.99 2.58 19.29
N ARG A 143 -3.35 3.39 18.44
CA ARG A 143 -2.13 4.13 18.79
C ARG A 143 -2.31 5.17 19.90
N LYS A 144 -3.53 5.58 20.19
CA LYS A 144 -3.83 6.52 21.29
C LYS A 144 -3.91 5.85 22.67
N ARG A 145 -3.85 4.54 22.73
CA ARG A 145 -3.96 3.76 23.99
C ARG A 145 -2.65 3.73 24.76
#